data_5c7c790b0c998b0c1ff48e9d0164c10a
#
_entry.id   5c7c790b0c998b0c1ff48e9d0164c10a
#
_cell.length_a   1.000
_cell.length_b   1.000
_cell.length_c   1.000
_cell.angle_alpha   90.00
_cell.angle_beta   90.00
_cell.angle_gamma   90.00
#
_symmetry.space_group_name_H-M   'P 1'
#
loop_
_entity.id
_entity.type
_entity.pdbx_description
1 polymer ?
#
loop_
_entity_poly.entity_id
_entity_poly.type
_entity_poly.pdbx_seq_one_letter_code
_entity_poly.pdbx_strand_id
1 'polypeptide(L)'
;MNGIIVIDKPKDYTSRDIVNIVSKKLNTKKVGHTGTLDPLATGVLVLPIGRALKVSELLTSNTKEYIAEVILGYETDMLDITGTEIKRNIPSVTKEELLKVLKSYIGKYNQEVPLYSAVKVGGRKLYEYARSGIPVTPPSKEVEVYSLELISDLKHIKGAVEFTIRCEVSKGTYIRSLIRDIAYSLNTYGTMKNLIRTRQGIFTLKDAYTLKDIEENNYKLLSIKECLPNIKTTVLEEPLLTKVKNGMVLDKFFEENMSLLLDKDGKEIAIYIAGENNKVKPYKMIEV
;
A
#
# COMPACT_ATOMS: atom_id res chain seq x y z
N MET A 1 -20.76 -12.81 1.06
CA MET A 1 -19.35 -13.25 1.01
C MET A 1 -18.53 -12.22 1.76
N ASN A 2 -17.63 -12.65 2.66
CA ASN A 2 -16.80 -11.78 3.48
C ASN A 2 -15.39 -12.38 3.54
N GLY A 3 -14.36 -11.55 3.54
CA GLY A 3 -12.97 -11.99 3.67
C GLY A 3 -12.01 -11.05 2.97
N ILE A 4 -10.79 -11.46 2.83
CA ILE A 4 -9.70 -10.72 2.18
C ILE A 4 -9.14 -11.59 1.05
N ILE A 5 -8.85 -10.99 -0.09
CA ILE A 5 -8.12 -11.63 -1.17
C ILE A 5 -6.93 -10.77 -1.57
N VAL A 6 -5.85 -11.42 -1.92
CA VAL A 6 -4.64 -10.76 -2.44
C VAL A 6 -4.56 -11.01 -3.94
N ILE A 7 -4.41 -9.95 -4.71
CA ILE A 7 -4.30 -10.03 -6.18
C ILE A 7 -2.89 -9.62 -6.60
N ASP A 8 -2.28 -10.41 -7.48
CA ASP A 8 -1.14 -9.96 -8.28
C ASP A 8 -1.68 -9.05 -9.39
N LYS A 9 -1.67 -7.74 -9.11
CA LYS A 9 -2.19 -6.75 -10.05
C LYS A 9 -1.35 -6.74 -11.33
N PRO A 10 -1.89 -7.05 -12.48
CA PRO A 10 -1.13 -6.96 -13.73
C PRO A 10 -0.88 -5.49 -14.12
N LYS A 11 0.09 -5.27 -15.00
CA LYS A 11 0.38 -3.99 -15.63
C LYS A 11 -0.82 -3.47 -16.41
N ASP A 12 -0.90 -2.14 -16.56
CA ASP A 12 -1.90 -1.39 -17.34
C ASP A 12 -3.33 -1.42 -16.78
N TYR A 13 -3.53 -1.99 -15.60
CA TYR A 13 -4.76 -1.87 -14.83
C TYR A 13 -4.61 -0.88 -13.68
N THR A 14 -5.64 -0.07 -13.42
CA THR A 14 -5.74 0.68 -12.18
C THR A 14 -6.15 -0.25 -11.02
N SER A 15 -5.86 0.14 -9.78
CA SER A 15 -6.38 -0.61 -8.61
C SER A 15 -7.92 -0.64 -8.58
N ARG A 16 -8.58 0.36 -9.17
CA ARG A 16 -10.05 0.41 -9.30
C ARG A 16 -10.57 -0.62 -10.31
N ASP A 17 -9.87 -0.83 -11.40
CA ASP A 17 -10.26 -1.85 -12.40
C ASP A 17 -10.24 -3.25 -11.78
N ILE A 18 -9.21 -3.55 -10.98
CA ILE A 18 -9.13 -4.83 -10.24
C ILE A 18 -10.30 -4.96 -9.26
N VAL A 19 -10.61 -3.91 -8.51
CA VAL A 19 -11.80 -3.90 -7.62
C VAL A 19 -13.07 -4.17 -8.42
N ASN A 20 -13.25 -3.57 -9.59
CA ASN A 20 -14.44 -3.74 -10.43
C ASN A 20 -14.53 -5.18 -10.98
N ILE A 21 -13.41 -5.75 -11.46
CA ILE A 21 -13.37 -7.14 -11.96
C ILE A 21 -13.75 -8.12 -10.83
N VAL A 22 -13.11 -8.00 -9.67
CA VAL A 22 -13.41 -8.86 -8.51
C VAL A 22 -14.85 -8.65 -8.02
N SER A 23 -15.35 -7.41 -7.97
CA SER A 23 -16.74 -7.09 -7.61
C SER A 23 -17.75 -7.77 -8.52
N LYS A 24 -17.51 -7.72 -9.83
CA LYS A 24 -18.36 -8.37 -10.84
C LYS A 24 -18.34 -9.89 -10.68
N LYS A 25 -17.15 -10.49 -10.54
CA LYS A 25 -16.99 -11.95 -10.37
C LYS A 25 -17.67 -12.46 -9.10
N LEU A 26 -17.54 -11.73 -7.98
CA LEU A 26 -18.11 -12.12 -6.70
C LEU A 26 -19.58 -11.67 -6.52
N ASN A 27 -20.16 -11.03 -7.51
CA ASN A 27 -21.50 -10.46 -7.47
C ASN A 27 -21.75 -9.61 -6.22
N THR A 28 -20.82 -8.72 -5.88
CA THR A 28 -20.93 -7.82 -4.72
C THR A 28 -20.29 -6.46 -4.98
N LYS A 29 -20.97 -5.38 -4.56
CA LYS A 29 -20.42 -4.02 -4.60
C LYS A 29 -19.50 -3.70 -3.41
N LYS A 30 -19.42 -4.60 -2.42
CA LYS A 30 -18.65 -4.40 -1.19
C LYS A 30 -17.23 -4.97 -1.36
N VAL A 31 -16.45 -4.35 -2.25
CA VAL A 31 -15.02 -4.63 -2.46
C VAL A 31 -14.25 -3.33 -2.44
N GLY A 32 -13.13 -3.28 -1.74
CA GLY A 32 -12.21 -2.16 -1.70
C GLY A 32 -10.77 -2.60 -1.88
N HIS A 33 -9.82 -1.68 -1.77
CA HIS A 33 -8.39 -2.00 -1.69
C HIS A 33 -7.72 -1.21 -0.57
N THR A 34 -6.61 -1.73 -0.02
CA THR A 34 -5.90 -1.13 1.13
C THR A 34 -4.63 -0.37 0.74
N GLY A 35 -4.42 -0.11 -0.53
CA GLY A 35 -3.27 0.66 -1.03
C GLY A 35 -3.23 0.71 -2.53
N THR A 36 -3.35 1.90 -3.10
CA THR A 36 -3.30 2.12 -4.55
C THR A 36 -1.95 1.67 -5.14
N LEU A 37 -1.99 1.06 -6.30
CA LEU A 37 -0.88 0.89 -7.23
C LEU A 37 -1.19 1.70 -8.50
N ASP A 38 -0.17 2.37 -9.04
CA ASP A 38 -0.25 3.05 -10.34
C ASP A 38 -0.52 2.02 -11.45
N PRO A 39 -1.08 2.42 -12.61
CA PRO A 39 -1.34 1.50 -13.72
C PRO A 39 -0.11 0.73 -14.18
N LEU A 40 1.04 1.40 -14.27
CA LEU A 40 2.33 0.82 -14.64
C LEU A 40 2.80 -0.25 -13.62
N ALA A 41 2.50 -0.05 -12.33
CA ALA A 41 2.97 -0.92 -11.26
C ALA A 41 2.21 -2.24 -11.21
N THR A 42 2.90 -3.31 -10.80
CA THR A 42 2.36 -4.66 -10.65
C THR A 42 2.48 -5.15 -9.21
N GLY A 43 1.95 -6.33 -8.93
CA GLY A 43 2.19 -7.05 -7.68
C GLY A 43 1.06 -6.93 -6.66
N VAL A 44 1.41 -7.14 -5.40
CA VAL A 44 0.49 -7.35 -4.27
C VAL A 44 -0.54 -6.22 -4.12
N LEU A 45 -1.81 -6.53 -4.34
CA LEU A 45 -2.96 -5.65 -4.08
C LEU A 45 -3.95 -6.36 -3.16
N VAL A 46 -4.09 -5.89 -1.93
CA VAL A 46 -4.96 -6.50 -0.91
C VAL A 46 -6.37 -5.93 -1.02
N LEU A 47 -7.35 -6.79 -1.22
CA LEU A 47 -8.77 -6.45 -1.40
C LEU A 47 -9.62 -7.00 -0.25
N PRO A 48 -10.07 -6.17 0.69
CA PRO A 48 -11.11 -6.53 1.64
C PRO A 48 -12.49 -6.58 0.94
N ILE A 49 -13.29 -7.60 1.30
CA ILE A 49 -14.60 -7.91 0.70
C ILE A 49 -15.66 -7.99 1.80
N GLY A 50 -16.82 -7.40 1.56
CA GLY A 50 -17.94 -7.45 2.46
C GLY A 50 -17.64 -6.79 3.80
N ARG A 51 -17.79 -7.54 4.90
CA ARG A 51 -17.54 -7.05 6.28
C ARG A 51 -16.07 -6.72 6.53
N ALA A 52 -15.12 -7.33 5.82
CA ALA A 52 -13.70 -7.02 5.95
C ALA A 52 -13.34 -5.58 5.55
N LEU A 53 -14.21 -4.88 4.81
CA LEU A 53 -14.05 -3.44 4.56
C LEU A 53 -13.99 -2.61 5.84
N LYS A 54 -14.65 -3.04 6.91
CA LYS A 54 -14.67 -2.34 8.21
C LYS A 54 -13.30 -2.32 8.90
N VAL A 55 -12.43 -3.27 8.57
CA VAL A 55 -11.06 -3.39 9.11
C VAL A 55 -9.98 -2.96 8.11
N SER A 56 -10.34 -2.31 7.00
CA SER A 56 -9.41 -1.90 5.95
C SER A 56 -8.22 -1.08 6.46
N GLU A 57 -8.41 -0.23 7.46
CA GLU A 57 -7.32 0.57 8.03
C GLU A 57 -6.29 -0.28 8.78
N LEU A 58 -6.72 -1.39 9.44
CA LEU A 58 -5.85 -2.35 10.11
C LEU A 58 -5.09 -3.21 9.10
N LEU A 59 -5.72 -3.52 7.96
CA LEU A 59 -5.10 -4.21 6.82
C LEU A 59 -4.15 -3.31 6.02
N THR A 60 -4.30 -1.98 6.14
CA THR A 60 -3.39 -1.02 5.54
C THR A 60 -2.08 -1.03 6.32
N SER A 61 -1.24 -1.98 6.01
CA SER A 61 0.06 -2.16 6.65
C SER A 61 0.89 -0.88 6.66
N ASN A 62 1.67 -0.71 7.73
CA ASN A 62 2.62 0.39 7.83
C ASN A 62 3.79 0.22 6.87
N THR A 63 4.15 -1.01 6.47
CA THR A 63 5.31 -1.30 5.62
C THR A 63 4.93 -1.90 4.28
N LYS A 64 5.66 -1.52 3.24
CA LYS A 64 5.55 -2.07 1.88
C LYS A 64 6.93 -2.27 1.30
N GLU A 65 7.12 -3.38 0.59
CA GLU A 65 8.36 -3.65 -0.15
C GLU A 65 8.11 -3.56 -1.64
N TYR A 66 9.07 -2.94 -2.32
CA TYR A 66 9.03 -2.78 -3.77
C TYR A 66 10.36 -3.16 -4.41
N ILE A 67 10.27 -3.64 -5.64
CA ILE A 67 11.37 -3.68 -6.59
C ILE A 67 11.07 -2.64 -7.66
N ALA A 68 11.99 -1.69 -7.88
CA ALA A 68 11.85 -0.63 -8.86
C ALA A 68 13.01 -0.62 -9.85
N GLU A 69 12.70 -0.59 -11.13
CA GLU A 69 13.67 -0.31 -12.18
C GLU A 69 13.74 1.20 -12.39
N VAL A 70 14.95 1.73 -12.38
CA VAL A 70 15.27 3.16 -12.44
C VAL A 70 16.03 3.47 -13.71
N ILE A 71 15.70 4.60 -14.33
CA ILE A 71 16.51 5.20 -15.41
C ILE A 71 16.97 6.58 -14.92
N LEU A 72 18.28 6.83 -14.91
CA LEU A 72 18.84 8.16 -14.75
C LEU A 72 19.16 8.76 -16.13
N GLY A 73 19.06 10.09 -16.24
CA GLY A 73 19.36 10.85 -17.44
C GLY A 73 18.19 11.72 -17.92
N TYR A 74 16.96 11.42 -17.51
CA TYR A 74 15.80 12.27 -17.80
C TYR A 74 14.72 12.16 -16.74
N GLU A 75 13.85 13.15 -16.69
CA GLU A 75 12.67 13.22 -15.83
C GLU A 75 11.43 13.44 -16.68
N THR A 76 10.35 12.76 -16.33
CA THR A 76 9.03 12.99 -16.93
C THR A 76 8.13 13.74 -15.94
N ASP A 77 7.08 14.36 -16.44
CA ASP A 77 6.06 15.05 -15.64
C ASP A 77 5.33 14.11 -14.67
N MET A 78 5.21 12.81 -15.03
CA MET A 78 4.60 11.78 -14.18
C MET A 78 5.61 11.07 -13.28
N LEU A 79 6.91 11.34 -13.43
CA LEU A 79 8.03 10.67 -12.76
C LEU A 79 8.14 9.16 -13.08
N ASP A 80 7.46 8.69 -14.12
CA ASP A 80 7.57 7.34 -14.67
C ASP A 80 7.59 7.39 -16.20
N ILE A 81 7.90 6.26 -16.86
CA ILE A 81 8.06 6.19 -18.31
C ILE A 81 6.78 6.46 -19.11
N THR A 82 5.62 6.60 -18.49
CA THR A 82 4.34 6.89 -19.16
C THR A 82 4.11 8.39 -19.32
N GLY A 83 4.92 9.22 -18.63
CA GLY A 83 4.85 10.67 -18.71
C GLY A 83 5.62 11.26 -19.89
N THR A 84 5.46 12.57 -20.10
CA THR A 84 6.21 13.34 -21.08
C THR A 84 7.54 13.81 -20.49
N GLU A 85 8.63 13.65 -21.22
CA GLU A 85 9.95 14.14 -20.80
C GLU A 85 9.96 15.66 -20.63
N ILE A 86 10.43 16.13 -19.48
CA ILE A 86 10.49 17.56 -19.14
C ILE A 86 11.91 18.05 -18.85
N LYS A 87 12.83 17.16 -18.50
CA LYS A 87 14.24 17.48 -18.20
C LYS A 87 15.15 16.35 -18.68
N ARG A 88 16.36 16.69 -19.12
CA ARG A 88 17.37 15.71 -19.55
C ARG A 88 18.78 16.21 -19.26
N ASN A 89 19.66 15.27 -18.91
CA ASN A 89 21.11 15.44 -18.93
C ASN A 89 21.79 14.10 -19.24
N ILE A 90 23.11 14.09 -19.34
CA ILE A 90 23.90 12.85 -19.45
C ILE A 90 24.41 12.54 -18.03
N PRO A 91 23.95 11.45 -17.40
CA PRO A 91 24.39 11.12 -16.05
C PRO A 91 25.83 10.60 -16.04
N SER A 92 26.63 11.11 -15.10
CA SER A 92 27.95 10.58 -14.78
C SER A 92 27.91 10.06 -13.36
N VAL A 93 27.46 8.82 -13.16
CA VAL A 93 27.19 8.23 -11.85
C VAL A 93 27.99 6.93 -11.72
N THR A 94 28.83 6.85 -10.70
CA THR A 94 29.54 5.64 -10.30
C THR A 94 28.68 4.79 -9.35
N LYS A 95 29.02 3.50 -9.24
CA LYS A 95 28.34 2.60 -8.29
C LYS A 95 28.54 3.05 -6.85
N GLU A 96 29.72 3.54 -6.51
CA GLU A 96 30.09 4.04 -5.18
C GLU A 96 29.26 5.27 -4.79
N GLU A 97 29.11 6.23 -5.69
CA GLU A 97 28.27 7.43 -5.48
C GLU A 97 26.80 7.02 -5.29
N LEU A 98 26.27 6.13 -6.14
CA LEU A 98 24.92 5.62 -5.99
C LEU A 98 24.73 4.94 -4.63
N LEU A 99 25.60 4.02 -4.23
CA LEU A 99 25.49 3.33 -2.93
C LEU A 99 25.52 4.31 -1.75
N LYS A 100 26.35 5.34 -1.80
CA LYS A 100 26.41 6.41 -0.78
C LYS A 100 25.08 7.16 -0.70
N VAL A 101 24.51 7.54 -1.84
CA VAL A 101 23.22 8.25 -1.88
C VAL A 101 22.09 7.35 -1.40
N LEU A 102 22.01 6.09 -1.87
CA LEU A 102 20.98 5.15 -1.37
C LEU A 102 21.01 5.02 0.15
N LYS A 103 22.20 4.88 0.73
CA LYS A 103 22.38 4.81 2.19
C LYS A 103 21.89 6.06 2.92
N SER A 104 22.04 7.26 2.35
CA SER A 104 21.61 8.52 2.97
C SER A 104 20.10 8.70 3.02
N TYR A 105 19.34 7.95 2.21
CA TYR A 105 17.87 7.97 2.24
C TYR A 105 17.25 7.00 3.25
N ILE A 106 18.04 6.12 3.88
CA ILE A 106 17.52 5.22 4.93
C ILE A 106 17.19 6.04 6.17
N GLY A 107 15.97 5.86 6.68
CA GLY A 107 15.41 6.62 7.81
C GLY A 107 14.26 7.53 7.38
N LYS A 108 13.98 8.53 8.20
CA LYS A 108 12.90 9.49 7.98
C LYS A 108 13.36 10.68 7.14
N TYR A 109 12.54 11.07 6.16
CA TYR A 109 12.75 12.31 5.41
C TYR A 109 11.43 12.91 4.93
N ASN A 110 11.44 14.19 4.60
CA ASN A 110 10.29 14.88 4.02
C ASN A 110 10.27 14.70 2.51
N GLN A 111 9.32 13.93 2.01
CA GLN A 111 9.11 13.65 0.60
C GLN A 111 8.04 14.57 0.01
N GLU A 112 8.34 15.26 -1.07
CA GLU A 112 7.33 15.97 -1.85
C GLU A 112 6.44 14.98 -2.61
N VAL A 113 5.14 15.16 -2.47
CA VAL A 113 4.13 14.32 -3.12
C VAL A 113 4.12 14.59 -4.62
N PRO A 114 4.09 13.55 -5.49
CA PRO A 114 4.06 13.78 -6.93
C PRO A 114 2.74 14.43 -7.36
N LEU A 115 2.80 15.31 -8.37
CA LEU A 115 1.63 16.01 -8.92
C LEU A 115 0.54 15.01 -9.39
N TYR A 116 0.95 13.93 -10.03
CA TYR A 116 0.03 12.87 -10.45
C TYR A 116 -0.27 11.90 -9.30
N SER A 117 -0.97 12.43 -8.27
CA SER A 117 -1.43 11.64 -7.11
C SER A 117 -2.88 11.98 -6.73
N ALA A 118 -3.48 11.13 -5.90
CA ALA A 118 -4.83 11.33 -5.37
C ALA A 118 -4.90 12.19 -4.10
N VAL A 119 -3.78 12.77 -3.66
CA VAL A 119 -3.72 13.69 -2.53
C VAL A 119 -4.52 14.95 -2.85
N LYS A 120 -5.30 15.42 -1.88
CA LYS A 120 -6.11 16.63 -2.05
C LYS A 120 -5.42 17.86 -1.49
N VAL A 121 -5.45 18.93 -2.27
CA VAL A 121 -5.04 20.27 -1.88
C VAL A 121 -6.21 21.22 -2.23
N GLY A 122 -6.69 22.02 -1.26
CA GLY A 122 -7.84 22.88 -1.49
C GLY A 122 -9.12 22.13 -1.93
N GLY A 123 -9.30 20.88 -1.47
CA GLY A 123 -10.47 20.05 -1.80
C GLY A 123 -10.39 19.29 -3.13
N ARG A 124 -9.46 19.64 -4.02
CA ARG A 124 -9.23 19.04 -5.36
C ARG A 124 -8.00 18.14 -5.34
N LYS A 125 -8.01 17.03 -6.09
CA LYS A 125 -6.87 16.11 -6.16
C LYS A 125 -5.73 16.69 -7.00
N LEU A 126 -4.47 16.42 -6.64
CA LEU A 126 -3.30 16.95 -7.34
C LEU A 126 -3.29 16.59 -8.83
N TYR A 127 -3.65 15.35 -9.20
CA TYR A 127 -3.70 14.97 -10.61
C TYR A 127 -4.73 15.77 -11.44
N GLU A 128 -5.77 16.33 -10.80
CA GLU A 128 -6.76 17.18 -11.46
C GLU A 128 -6.19 18.57 -11.78
N TYR A 129 -5.33 19.11 -10.90
CA TYR A 129 -4.55 20.33 -11.15
C TYR A 129 -3.60 20.11 -12.31
N ALA A 130 -2.82 19.00 -12.27
CA ALA A 130 -1.87 18.66 -13.32
C ALA A 130 -2.53 18.58 -14.71
N ARG A 131 -3.64 17.84 -14.82
CA ARG A 131 -4.39 17.70 -16.09
C ARG A 131 -5.01 19.00 -16.59
N SER A 132 -5.35 19.91 -15.68
CA SER A 132 -5.95 21.22 -16.05
C SER A 132 -4.90 22.30 -16.28
N GLY A 133 -3.60 22.01 -16.13
CA GLY A 133 -2.53 23.01 -16.24
C GLY A 133 -2.59 24.10 -15.15
N ILE A 134 -3.29 23.84 -14.04
CA ILE A 134 -3.42 24.83 -12.96
C ILE A 134 -2.24 24.66 -12.01
N PRO A 135 -1.44 25.72 -11.78
CA PRO A 135 -0.33 25.67 -10.84
C PRO A 135 -0.80 25.33 -9.42
N VAL A 136 -0.09 24.43 -8.77
CA VAL A 136 -0.30 24.05 -7.38
C VAL A 136 1.04 23.63 -6.77
N THR A 137 1.30 24.01 -5.53
CA THR A 137 2.47 23.54 -4.78
C THR A 137 2.13 22.21 -4.11
N PRO A 138 2.80 21.10 -4.48
CA PRO A 138 2.57 19.83 -3.83
C PRO A 138 2.98 19.90 -2.36
N PRO A 139 2.24 19.26 -1.44
CA PRO A 139 2.65 19.19 -0.03
C PRO A 139 3.81 18.23 0.13
N SER A 140 4.62 18.47 1.17
CA SER A 140 5.59 17.50 1.66
C SER A 140 4.99 16.64 2.76
N LYS A 141 5.47 15.41 2.87
CA LYS A 141 5.05 14.44 3.87
C LYS A 141 6.26 13.72 4.44
N GLU A 142 6.31 13.59 5.78
CA GLU A 142 7.30 12.72 6.41
C GLU A 142 7.00 11.26 6.04
N VAL A 143 8.01 10.58 5.52
CA VAL A 143 8.02 9.16 5.18
C VAL A 143 9.25 8.50 5.77
N GLU A 144 9.27 7.17 5.83
CA GLU A 144 10.40 6.42 6.35
C GLU A 144 10.80 5.32 5.37
N VAL A 145 12.07 5.23 5.07
CA VAL A 145 12.71 4.20 4.28
C VAL A 145 13.44 3.26 5.24
N TYR A 146 12.95 2.05 5.42
CA TYR A 146 13.52 1.07 6.34
C TYR A 146 14.74 0.37 5.75
N SER A 147 14.69 0.08 4.44
CA SER A 147 15.82 -0.44 3.67
C SER A 147 15.79 0.06 2.24
N LEU A 148 16.97 0.20 1.64
CA LEU A 148 17.13 0.61 0.25
C LEU A 148 18.43 0.02 -0.30
N GLU A 149 18.30 -0.92 -1.24
CA GLU A 149 19.37 -1.75 -1.75
C GLU A 149 19.46 -1.69 -3.26
N LEU A 150 20.67 -1.60 -3.79
CA LEU A 150 20.96 -1.83 -5.20
C LEU A 150 21.00 -3.34 -5.44
N ILE A 151 20.14 -3.86 -6.30
CA ILE A 151 20.03 -5.31 -6.58
C ILE A 151 20.40 -5.70 -8.00
N SER A 152 20.94 -4.77 -8.78
CA SER A 152 21.51 -5.02 -10.11
C SER A 152 22.83 -4.27 -10.30
N ASP A 153 23.57 -4.62 -11.33
CA ASP A 153 24.65 -3.76 -11.80
C ASP A 153 24.11 -2.52 -12.51
N LEU A 154 24.95 -1.47 -12.62
CA LEU A 154 24.67 -0.29 -13.43
C LEU A 154 24.84 -0.65 -14.91
N LYS A 155 23.79 -0.38 -15.70
CA LYS A 155 23.83 -0.52 -17.17
C LYS A 155 23.91 0.85 -17.80
N HIS A 156 25.07 1.19 -18.37
CA HIS A 156 25.25 2.43 -19.12
C HIS A 156 24.67 2.23 -20.52
N ILE A 157 23.58 2.96 -20.83
CA ILE A 157 22.93 3.01 -22.13
C ILE A 157 23.21 4.39 -22.71
N LYS A 158 23.11 4.57 -24.02
CA LYS A 158 23.36 5.86 -24.68
C LYS A 158 22.61 7.02 -23.99
N GLY A 159 23.33 7.85 -23.23
CA GLY A 159 22.79 8.99 -22.51
C GLY A 159 21.96 8.71 -21.26
N ALA A 160 21.99 7.48 -20.74
CA ALA A 160 21.27 7.07 -19.54
C ALA A 160 22.02 6.00 -18.72
N VAL A 161 21.64 5.83 -17.47
CA VAL A 161 22.08 4.73 -16.60
C VAL A 161 20.87 4.02 -16.04
N GLU A 162 20.78 2.72 -16.22
CA GLU A 162 19.71 1.89 -15.65
C GLU A 162 20.20 1.02 -14.50
N PHE A 163 19.39 0.84 -13.49
CA PHE A 163 19.61 -0.08 -12.38
C PHE A 163 18.30 -0.46 -11.69
N THR A 164 18.36 -1.45 -10.81
CA THR A 164 17.22 -1.92 -10.05
C THR A 164 17.50 -1.79 -8.55
N ILE A 165 16.53 -1.26 -7.82
CA ILE A 165 16.56 -1.16 -6.37
C ILE A 165 15.45 -1.99 -5.74
N ARG A 166 15.72 -2.52 -4.54
CA ARG A 166 14.72 -3.02 -3.60
C ARG A 166 14.61 -2.03 -2.47
N CYS A 167 13.39 -1.70 -2.07
CA CYS A 167 13.16 -0.82 -0.92
C CYS A 167 12.00 -1.29 -0.06
N GLU A 168 12.16 -1.18 1.26
CA GLU A 168 11.08 -1.30 2.23
C GLU A 168 10.79 0.10 2.80
N VAL A 169 9.51 0.51 2.75
CA VAL A 169 9.10 1.87 3.03
C VAL A 169 7.81 1.93 3.84
N SER A 170 7.60 3.05 4.54
CA SER A 170 6.36 3.35 5.26
C SER A 170 5.17 3.56 4.33
N LYS A 171 3.96 3.46 4.88
CA LYS A 171 2.74 3.81 4.14
C LYS A 171 2.78 5.24 3.62
N GLY A 172 2.33 5.42 2.39
CA GLY A 172 2.23 6.73 1.75
C GLY A 172 3.53 7.24 1.15
N THR A 173 4.62 6.47 1.18
CA THR A 173 5.83 6.74 0.40
C THR A 173 5.54 6.55 -1.08
N TYR A 174 5.94 7.52 -1.89
CA TYR A 174 5.87 7.48 -3.35
C TYR A 174 7.22 7.07 -3.92
N ILE A 175 7.29 5.88 -4.53
CA ILE A 175 8.56 5.38 -5.09
C ILE A 175 9.02 6.24 -6.26
N ARG A 176 8.10 6.82 -7.04
CA ARG A 176 8.41 7.80 -8.09
C ARG A 176 9.14 9.03 -7.54
N SER A 177 8.65 9.60 -6.43
CA SER A 177 9.32 10.73 -5.76
C SER A 177 10.66 10.32 -5.16
N LEU A 178 10.76 9.12 -4.55
CA LEU A 178 12.03 8.61 -4.01
C LEU A 178 13.10 8.52 -5.11
N ILE A 179 12.74 8.02 -6.29
CA ILE A 179 13.64 7.92 -7.45
C ILE A 179 14.08 9.30 -7.93
N ARG A 180 13.16 10.28 -8.03
CA ARG A 180 13.47 11.67 -8.36
C ARG A 180 14.46 12.26 -7.35
N ASP A 181 14.20 12.10 -6.07
CA ASP A 181 14.99 12.68 -4.99
C ASP A 181 16.42 12.07 -4.96
N ILE A 182 16.54 10.75 -5.16
CA ILE A 182 17.83 10.06 -5.34
C ILE A 182 18.58 10.62 -6.55
N ALA A 183 17.90 10.79 -7.69
CA ALA A 183 18.52 11.32 -8.91
C ALA A 183 19.02 12.75 -8.70
N TYR A 184 18.26 13.61 -8.03
CA TYR A 184 18.69 14.97 -7.71
C TYR A 184 19.92 14.99 -6.81
N SER A 185 20.01 14.08 -5.83
CA SER A 185 21.20 13.92 -4.99
C SER A 185 22.44 13.45 -5.75
N LEU A 186 22.25 12.85 -6.93
CA LEU A 186 23.31 12.46 -7.86
C LEU A 186 23.55 13.52 -8.96
N ASN A 187 23.00 14.73 -8.83
CA ASN A 187 23.07 15.82 -9.82
C ASN A 187 22.59 15.41 -11.23
N THR A 188 21.57 14.57 -11.28
CA THR A 188 20.94 14.10 -12.51
C THR A 188 19.41 14.08 -12.38
N TYR A 189 18.73 13.60 -13.42
CA TYR A 189 17.29 13.39 -13.45
C TYR A 189 16.99 11.90 -13.45
N GLY A 190 15.83 11.51 -12.88
CA GLY A 190 15.48 10.09 -12.75
C GLY A 190 14.01 9.82 -13.00
N THR A 191 13.76 8.69 -13.65
CA THR A 191 12.41 8.23 -14.03
C THR A 191 12.24 6.78 -13.60
N MET A 192 11.08 6.44 -13.07
CA MET A 192 10.71 5.06 -12.75
C MET A 192 10.34 4.31 -14.04
N LYS A 193 11.07 3.23 -14.36
CA LYS A 193 10.85 2.40 -15.53
C LYS A 193 9.82 1.30 -15.30
N ASN A 194 9.90 0.66 -14.12
CA ASN A 194 8.99 -0.40 -13.71
C ASN A 194 8.88 -0.42 -12.18
N LEU A 195 7.77 -0.96 -11.67
CA LEU A 195 7.54 -1.09 -10.23
C LEU A 195 6.77 -2.38 -9.92
N ILE A 196 7.29 -3.16 -8.99
CA ILE A 196 6.61 -4.36 -8.47
C ILE A 196 6.47 -4.20 -6.96
N ARG A 197 5.25 -4.20 -6.44
CA ARG A 197 5.04 -4.33 -5.00
C ARG A 197 5.12 -5.80 -4.61
N THR A 198 6.22 -6.21 -4.00
CA THR A 198 6.48 -7.60 -3.62
C THR A 198 5.83 -7.98 -2.30
N ARG A 199 5.60 -6.97 -1.40
CA ARG A 199 4.99 -7.19 -0.08
C ARG A 199 4.17 -5.97 0.38
N GLN A 200 3.07 -6.26 1.07
CA GLN A 200 2.30 -5.29 1.85
C GLN A 200 1.98 -5.91 3.21
N GLY A 201 2.67 -5.49 4.26
CA GLY A 201 2.57 -6.09 5.59
C GLY A 201 2.93 -7.57 5.57
N ILE A 202 1.98 -8.41 5.96
CA ILE A 202 2.13 -9.86 5.97
C ILE A 202 1.93 -10.49 4.58
N PHE A 203 1.30 -9.78 3.64
CA PHE A 203 0.95 -10.33 2.33
C PHE A 203 2.10 -10.20 1.34
N THR A 204 2.43 -11.27 0.65
CA THR A 204 3.49 -11.37 -0.36
C THR A 204 2.93 -11.80 -1.72
N LEU A 205 3.76 -11.80 -2.75
CA LEU A 205 3.37 -12.33 -4.07
C LEU A 205 2.98 -13.81 -4.03
N LYS A 206 3.48 -14.59 -3.06
CA LYS A 206 3.12 -16.02 -2.90
C LYS A 206 1.67 -16.20 -2.47
N ASP A 207 1.09 -15.18 -1.82
CA ASP A 207 -0.30 -15.20 -1.35
C ASP A 207 -1.27 -14.65 -2.39
N ALA A 208 -0.75 -14.14 -3.52
CA ALA A 208 -1.51 -13.41 -4.50
C ALA A 208 -2.03 -14.32 -5.62
N TYR A 209 -3.28 -14.11 -5.99
CA TYR A 209 -3.96 -14.75 -7.13
C TYR A 209 -3.91 -13.84 -8.36
N THR A 210 -3.79 -14.45 -9.53
CA THR A 210 -3.90 -13.75 -10.82
C THR A 210 -5.38 -13.47 -11.15
N LEU A 211 -5.64 -12.59 -12.11
CA LEU A 211 -7.01 -12.40 -12.63
C LEU A 211 -7.59 -13.69 -13.24
N LYS A 212 -6.74 -14.52 -13.83
CA LYS A 212 -7.14 -15.83 -14.36
C LYS A 212 -7.62 -16.76 -13.25
N ASP A 213 -6.92 -16.83 -12.12
CA ASP A 213 -7.34 -17.62 -10.96
C ASP A 213 -8.73 -17.16 -10.47
N ILE A 214 -8.98 -15.84 -10.50
CA ILE A 214 -10.29 -15.29 -10.13
C ILE A 214 -11.37 -15.73 -11.12
N GLU A 215 -11.10 -15.70 -12.41
CA GLU A 215 -12.03 -16.15 -13.46
C GLU A 215 -12.35 -17.63 -13.34
N GLU A 216 -11.37 -18.44 -13.01
CA GLU A 216 -11.49 -19.92 -12.88
C GLU A 216 -12.01 -20.36 -11.52
N ASN A 217 -12.29 -19.44 -10.56
CA ASN A 217 -12.66 -19.72 -9.16
C ASN A 217 -11.56 -20.48 -8.39
N ASN A 218 -10.32 -20.35 -8.80
CA ASN A 218 -9.15 -20.95 -8.14
C ASN A 218 -8.55 -20.00 -7.11
N TYR A 219 -9.32 -19.67 -6.09
CA TYR A 219 -8.88 -18.78 -4.99
C TYR A 219 -9.56 -19.14 -3.68
N LYS A 220 -8.95 -18.70 -2.57
CA LYS A 220 -9.51 -18.77 -1.22
C LYS A 220 -9.57 -17.36 -0.64
N LEU A 221 -10.68 -17.03 0.03
CA LEU A 221 -10.75 -15.82 0.86
C LEU A 221 -10.16 -16.11 2.24
N LEU A 222 -9.29 -15.22 2.67
CA LEU A 222 -8.76 -15.22 4.04
C LEU A 222 -9.76 -14.56 4.99
N SER A 223 -9.85 -15.04 6.22
CA SER A 223 -10.62 -14.42 7.30
C SER A 223 -9.89 -13.18 7.82
N ILE A 224 -10.59 -12.33 8.59
CA ILE A 224 -9.99 -11.18 9.27
C ILE A 224 -8.95 -11.66 10.28
N LYS A 225 -9.24 -12.76 10.99
CA LYS A 225 -8.33 -13.40 11.94
C LYS A 225 -7.01 -13.82 11.29
N GLU A 226 -7.06 -14.50 10.14
CA GLU A 226 -5.85 -14.89 9.38
C GLU A 226 -5.03 -13.66 8.93
N CYS A 227 -5.69 -12.54 8.64
CA CYS A 227 -5.05 -11.33 8.14
C CYS A 227 -4.54 -10.37 9.24
N LEU A 228 -4.89 -10.58 10.49
CA LEU A 228 -4.49 -9.77 11.64
C LEU A 228 -3.84 -10.64 12.75
N PRO A 229 -2.74 -11.36 12.44
CA PRO A 229 -2.14 -12.33 13.36
C PRO A 229 -1.63 -11.71 14.67
N ASN A 230 -1.34 -10.41 14.67
CA ASN A 230 -0.87 -9.67 15.85
C ASN A 230 -2.02 -9.24 16.77
N ILE A 231 -3.28 -9.47 16.41
CA ILE A 231 -4.43 -9.18 17.25
C ILE A 231 -4.90 -10.50 17.86
N LYS A 232 -4.78 -10.62 19.17
CA LYS A 232 -5.27 -11.79 19.88
C LYS A 232 -6.78 -11.91 19.76
N THR A 233 -7.28 -13.13 19.86
CA THR A 233 -8.71 -13.44 19.78
C THR A 233 -9.27 -13.79 21.15
N THR A 234 -10.51 -13.35 21.42
CA THR A 234 -11.28 -13.74 22.61
C THR A 234 -12.60 -14.35 22.16
N VAL A 235 -12.89 -15.56 22.61
CA VAL A 235 -14.18 -16.21 22.33
C VAL A 235 -15.21 -15.75 23.37
N LEU A 236 -16.40 -15.40 22.88
CA LEU A 236 -17.49 -14.86 23.69
C LEU A 236 -18.59 -15.91 23.91
N GLU A 237 -19.08 -15.94 25.14
CA GLU A 237 -20.29 -16.68 25.53
C GLU A 237 -21.41 -15.72 25.93
N GLU A 238 -22.66 -16.18 25.96
CA GLU A 238 -23.75 -15.40 26.49
C GLU A 238 -23.59 -15.20 28.03
N PRO A 239 -23.99 -14.04 28.58
CA PRO A 239 -24.65 -12.91 27.93
C PRO A 239 -23.70 -11.87 27.31
N LEU A 240 -22.38 -12.10 27.36
CA LEU A 240 -21.38 -11.14 26.89
C LEU A 240 -21.45 -10.94 25.37
N LEU A 241 -21.69 -12.01 24.61
CA LEU A 241 -21.85 -11.98 23.16
C LEU A 241 -22.95 -11.00 22.72
N THR A 242 -24.11 -11.06 23.38
CA THR A 242 -25.24 -10.16 23.10
C THR A 242 -24.87 -8.69 23.38
N LYS A 243 -24.16 -8.40 24.48
CA LYS A 243 -23.71 -7.04 24.80
C LYS A 243 -22.72 -6.51 23.77
N VAL A 244 -21.78 -7.35 23.31
CA VAL A 244 -20.81 -7.00 22.29
C VAL A 244 -21.49 -6.74 20.93
N LYS A 245 -22.46 -7.57 20.52
CA LYS A 245 -23.23 -7.36 19.30
C LYS A 245 -23.97 -6.02 19.30
N ASN A 246 -24.38 -5.56 20.48
CA ASN A 246 -25.02 -4.24 20.65
C ASN A 246 -24.02 -3.08 20.77
N GLY A 247 -22.71 -3.34 20.65
CA GLY A 247 -21.66 -2.31 20.69
C GLY A 247 -21.52 -1.62 22.06
N MET A 248 -21.82 -2.33 23.15
CA MET A 248 -21.77 -1.77 24.50
C MET A 248 -20.32 -1.54 24.97
N VAL A 249 -20.11 -0.49 25.75
CA VAL A 249 -18.89 -0.32 26.55
C VAL A 249 -19.00 -1.24 27.77
N LEU A 250 -18.00 -2.06 28.02
CA LEU A 250 -18.04 -3.14 29.01
C LEU A 250 -16.85 -3.05 29.98
N ASP A 251 -16.93 -3.73 31.10
CA ASP A 251 -15.76 -3.97 31.94
C ASP A 251 -14.73 -4.79 31.16
N LYS A 252 -13.45 -4.54 31.43
CA LYS A 252 -12.34 -5.21 30.73
C LYS A 252 -12.40 -6.72 31.01
N PHE A 253 -12.39 -7.50 29.92
CA PHE A 253 -12.47 -8.97 29.95
C PHE A 253 -11.38 -9.65 29.09
N PHE A 254 -10.40 -8.88 28.58
CA PHE A 254 -9.18 -9.36 27.94
C PHE A 254 -8.01 -8.47 28.36
N GLU A 255 -6.78 -9.00 28.32
CA GLU A 255 -5.60 -8.31 28.86
C GLU A 255 -4.96 -7.33 27.88
N GLU A 256 -5.06 -7.60 26.59
CA GLU A 256 -4.42 -6.84 25.52
C GLU A 256 -5.04 -5.45 25.35
N ASN A 257 -4.34 -4.57 24.61
CA ASN A 257 -4.90 -3.26 24.22
C ASN A 257 -6.01 -3.39 23.17
N MET A 258 -6.03 -4.49 22.42
CA MET A 258 -7.00 -4.77 21.35
C MET A 258 -7.23 -6.27 21.24
N SER A 259 -8.49 -6.66 21.04
CA SER A 259 -8.84 -8.06 20.80
C SER A 259 -9.88 -8.19 19.69
N LEU A 260 -9.73 -9.22 18.85
CA LEU A 260 -10.73 -9.68 17.90
C LEU A 260 -11.66 -10.64 18.61
N LEU A 261 -12.93 -10.28 18.72
CA LEU A 261 -13.96 -11.01 19.45
C LEU A 261 -14.68 -11.97 18.51
N LEU A 262 -14.72 -13.23 18.89
CA LEU A 262 -15.34 -14.32 18.13
C LEU A 262 -16.52 -14.90 18.93
N ASP A 263 -17.52 -15.44 18.24
CA ASP A 263 -18.47 -16.34 18.89
C ASP A 263 -17.88 -17.77 19.04
N LYS A 264 -18.65 -18.65 19.65
CA LYS A 264 -18.26 -20.06 19.89
C LYS A 264 -18.01 -20.85 18.60
N ASP A 265 -18.58 -20.42 17.48
CA ASP A 265 -18.41 -21.05 16.17
C ASP A 265 -17.23 -20.44 15.40
N GLY A 266 -16.46 -19.51 16.02
CA GLY A 266 -15.30 -18.86 15.45
C GLY A 266 -15.63 -17.70 14.51
N LYS A 267 -16.89 -17.25 14.46
CA LYS A 267 -17.32 -16.13 13.64
C LYS A 267 -16.85 -14.81 14.23
N GLU A 268 -16.33 -13.94 13.41
CA GLU A 268 -15.78 -12.64 13.79
C GLU A 268 -16.90 -11.63 14.05
N ILE A 269 -17.00 -11.16 15.29
CA ILE A 269 -18.08 -10.29 15.76
C ILE A 269 -17.65 -8.83 15.75
N ALA A 270 -16.55 -8.52 16.42
CA ALA A 270 -16.07 -7.14 16.57
C ALA A 270 -14.58 -7.11 16.92
N ILE A 271 -13.95 -5.97 16.77
CA ILE A 271 -12.68 -5.64 17.40
C ILE A 271 -12.96 -4.62 18.47
N TYR A 272 -12.52 -4.90 19.69
CA TYR A 272 -12.61 -4.03 20.84
C TYR A 272 -11.22 -3.56 21.27
N ILE A 273 -11.15 -2.37 21.84
CA ILE A 273 -9.93 -1.77 22.37
C ILE A 273 -10.10 -1.43 23.85
N ALA A 274 -8.98 -1.46 24.59
CA ALA A 274 -8.93 -0.94 25.93
C ALA A 274 -9.29 0.56 25.95
N GLY A 275 -10.09 0.94 26.92
CA GLY A 275 -10.51 2.30 27.18
C GLY A 275 -10.05 2.74 28.56
N GLU A 276 -10.54 3.88 29.02
CA GLU A 276 -10.31 4.40 30.37
C GLU A 276 -11.11 3.61 31.43
N ASN A 277 -10.75 3.77 32.71
CA ASN A 277 -11.45 3.22 33.87
C ASN A 277 -11.70 1.69 33.79
N ASN A 278 -10.68 0.94 33.34
CA ASN A 278 -10.76 -0.52 33.18
C ASN A 278 -11.96 -0.99 32.34
N LYS A 279 -12.29 -0.21 31.29
CA LYS A 279 -13.34 -0.56 30.34
C LYS A 279 -12.75 -0.97 29.01
N VAL A 280 -13.57 -1.65 28.20
CA VAL A 280 -13.31 -1.92 26.77
C VAL A 280 -14.46 -1.37 25.96
N LYS A 281 -14.14 -0.88 24.77
CA LYS A 281 -15.12 -0.26 23.86
C LYS A 281 -14.96 -0.78 22.42
N PRO A 282 -16.03 -0.75 21.62
CA PRO A 282 -15.95 -1.16 20.24
C PRO A 282 -15.02 -0.23 19.46
N TYR A 283 -14.14 -0.83 18.67
CA TYR A 283 -13.31 -0.15 17.68
C TYR A 283 -13.86 -0.39 16.27
N LYS A 284 -14.14 -1.65 15.93
CA LYS A 284 -14.79 -2.05 14.67
C LYS A 284 -15.86 -3.08 14.94
N MET A 285 -17.08 -2.78 14.58
CA MET A 285 -18.19 -3.73 14.60
C MET A 285 -18.21 -4.48 13.27
N ILE A 286 -17.86 -5.77 13.25
CA ILE A 286 -17.77 -6.59 12.04
C ILE A 286 -19.14 -7.13 11.70
N GLU A 287 -19.81 -7.75 12.66
CA GLU A 287 -21.18 -8.24 12.53
C GLU A 287 -22.16 -7.26 13.16
N VAL A 288 -22.91 -6.57 12.31
CA VAL A 288 -24.07 -5.73 12.66
C VAL A 288 -25.15 -5.98 11.64
#